data_65a66b64ec2fedf11e5f20f3c791ec33
#
_entry.id   65a66b64ec2fedf11e5f20f3c791ec33
#
_cell.length_a   1.000
_cell.length_b   1.000
_cell.length_c   1.000
_cell.angle_alpha   90.00
_cell.angle_beta   90.00
_cell.angle_gamma   90.00
#
_symmetry.space_group_name_H-M   'P 1'
#
loop_
_entity.id
_entity.type
_entity.pdbx_description
1 polymer ?
#
loop_
_entity_poly.entity_id
_entity_poly.type
_entity_poly.pdbx_seq_one_letter_code
_entity_poly.pdbx_strand_id
1 'polypeptide(L)'
;MPESRMFLREWLPLFGMTASTFILNTSEFMPIGLLTDIAADFKITEAHAGMLISVYAWVVMLLSLPLMLLVCRMEMKRLLIGTLALFGGCQLLSAFSGSFGMLMASRIGVACAHAVFWSIASPMAVRFVPEKFRSLALGMIVTGSSIAIIVGLPVGPDGSWGFRSAGE
;
A
#
# COMPACT_ATOMS: atom_id res chain seq x y z
N MET A 1 4.78 28.25 29.05
CA MET A 1 4.82 27.73 27.68
C MET A 1 3.44 27.19 27.38
N PRO A 2 2.70 27.68 26.40
CA PRO A 2 1.38 27.12 26.08
C PRO A 2 1.58 25.68 25.61
N GLU A 3 0.91 24.75 26.29
CA GLU A 3 0.84 23.36 25.83
C GLU A 3 0.23 23.35 24.43
N SER A 4 1.04 23.07 23.43
CA SER A 4 0.59 22.91 22.06
C SER A 4 -0.22 21.60 21.98
N ARG A 5 -1.54 21.72 22.23
CA ARG A 5 -2.47 20.63 21.98
C ARG A 5 -2.64 20.49 20.46
N MET A 6 -2.55 19.27 19.96
CA MET A 6 -2.92 19.01 18.56
C MET A 6 -4.40 19.31 18.37
N PHE A 7 -4.71 20.19 17.42
CA PHE A 7 -6.08 20.49 17.04
C PHE A 7 -6.64 19.37 16.16
N LEU A 8 -7.96 19.19 16.16
CA LEU A 8 -8.65 18.18 15.34
C LEU A 8 -8.27 18.27 13.85
N ARG A 9 -7.94 19.49 13.40
CA ARG A 9 -7.51 19.79 12.04
C ARG A 9 -6.13 19.17 11.67
N GLU A 10 -5.28 18.90 12.66
CA GLU A 10 -3.97 18.28 12.47
C GLU A 10 -4.06 16.76 12.56
N TRP A 11 -5.00 16.25 13.36
CA TRP A 11 -5.26 14.82 13.49
C TRP A 11 -5.88 14.19 12.23
N LEU A 12 -6.80 14.90 11.56
CA LEU A 12 -7.53 14.38 10.42
C LEU A 12 -6.61 13.97 9.26
N PRO A 13 -5.65 14.82 8.79
CA PRO A 13 -4.69 14.40 7.77
C PRO A 13 -3.81 13.24 8.22
N LEU A 14 -3.42 13.21 9.49
CA LEU A 14 -2.56 12.16 10.03
C LEU A 14 -3.27 10.80 10.03
N PHE A 15 -4.52 10.74 10.49
CA PHE A 15 -5.35 9.54 10.39
C PHE A 15 -5.58 9.11 8.94
N GLY A 16 -5.84 10.07 8.03
CA GLY A 16 -5.98 9.80 6.61
C GLY A 16 -4.73 9.16 6.01
N MET A 17 -3.55 9.65 6.38
CA MET A 17 -2.28 9.07 5.92
C MET A 17 -2.02 7.69 6.51
N THR A 18 -2.30 7.49 7.80
CA THR A 18 -2.18 6.18 8.47
C THR A 18 -3.11 5.16 7.83
N ALA A 19 -4.36 5.54 7.54
CA ALA A 19 -5.32 4.70 6.83
C ALA A 19 -4.85 4.40 5.40
N SER A 20 -4.32 5.38 4.68
CA SER A 20 -3.76 5.18 3.35
C SER A 20 -2.58 4.19 3.37
N THR A 21 -1.68 4.33 4.35
CA THR A 21 -0.57 3.40 4.55
C THR A 21 -1.07 1.99 4.83
N PHE A 22 -2.07 1.85 5.69
CA PHE A 22 -2.70 0.57 5.99
C PHE A 22 -3.28 -0.09 4.73
N ILE A 23 -4.07 0.65 3.94
CA ILE A 23 -4.73 0.14 2.73
C ILE A 23 -3.70 -0.25 1.66
N LEU A 24 -2.69 0.60 1.42
CA LEU A 24 -1.63 0.33 0.45
C LEU A 24 -0.82 -0.93 0.81
N ASN A 25 -0.40 -1.05 2.06
CA ASN A 25 0.35 -2.23 2.51
C ASN A 25 -0.51 -3.50 2.52
N THR A 26 -1.76 -3.43 2.96
CA THR A 26 -2.68 -4.59 2.89
C THR A 26 -2.80 -5.09 1.45
N SER A 27 -2.96 -4.19 0.48
CA SER A 27 -3.01 -4.54 -0.94
C SER A 27 -1.70 -5.13 -1.47
N GLU A 28 -0.54 -4.74 -0.92
CA GLU A 28 0.76 -5.29 -1.29
C GLU A 28 0.88 -6.75 -0.85
N PHE A 29 0.51 -7.05 0.38
CA PHE A 29 0.68 -8.38 0.98
C PHE A 29 -0.44 -9.37 0.65
N MET A 30 -1.63 -8.89 0.28
CA MET A 30 -2.78 -9.73 -0.04
C MET A 30 -2.51 -10.82 -1.09
N PRO A 31 -1.77 -10.58 -2.20
CA PRO A 31 -1.49 -11.62 -3.18
C PRO A 31 -0.61 -12.76 -2.66
N ILE A 32 0.16 -12.51 -1.60
CA ILE A 32 0.98 -13.57 -0.98
C ILE A 32 0.06 -14.60 -0.33
N GLY A 33 -0.99 -14.14 0.37
CA GLY A 33 -2.00 -15.00 0.98
C GLY A 33 -2.89 -15.72 -0.02
N LEU A 34 -3.10 -15.13 -1.21
CA LEU A 34 -4.00 -15.64 -2.25
C LEU A 34 -3.27 -16.34 -3.40
N LEU A 35 -1.97 -16.65 -3.24
CA LEU A 35 -1.14 -17.15 -4.35
C LEU A 35 -1.68 -18.43 -4.97
N THR A 36 -2.09 -19.39 -4.14
CA THR A 36 -2.63 -20.68 -4.56
C THR A 36 -3.97 -20.51 -5.29
N ASP A 37 -4.84 -19.61 -4.81
CA ASP A 37 -6.14 -19.36 -5.43
C ASP A 37 -5.98 -18.66 -6.78
N ILE A 38 -5.09 -17.67 -6.88
CA ILE A 38 -4.75 -17.01 -8.16
C ILE A 38 -4.21 -18.04 -9.16
N ALA A 39 -3.36 -18.97 -8.70
CA ALA A 39 -2.83 -20.02 -9.57
C ALA A 39 -3.94 -20.94 -10.09
N ALA A 40 -4.88 -21.31 -9.22
CA ALA A 40 -6.03 -22.14 -9.58
C ALA A 40 -7.00 -21.44 -10.54
N ASP A 41 -7.38 -20.19 -10.27
CA ASP A 41 -8.30 -19.39 -11.06
C ASP A 41 -7.81 -19.18 -12.49
N PHE A 42 -6.54 -18.83 -12.65
CA PHE A 42 -5.93 -18.60 -13.96
C PHE A 42 -5.35 -19.88 -14.59
N LYS A 43 -5.46 -21.04 -13.92
CA LYS A 43 -4.93 -22.35 -14.37
C LYS A 43 -3.44 -22.28 -14.71
N ILE A 44 -2.67 -21.62 -13.87
CA ILE A 44 -1.22 -21.46 -13.97
C ILE A 44 -0.52 -22.10 -12.78
N THR A 45 0.80 -22.24 -12.85
CA THR A 45 1.58 -22.73 -11.69
C THR A 45 1.71 -21.65 -10.61
N GLU A 46 1.85 -22.04 -9.36
CA GLU A 46 2.13 -21.10 -8.24
C GLU A 46 3.42 -20.29 -8.49
N ALA A 47 4.43 -20.90 -9.11
CA ALA A 47 5.65 -20.20 -9.50
C ALA A 47 5.36 -19.07 -10.50
N HIS A 48 4.43 -19.28 -11.43
CA HIS A 48 4.01 -18.25 -12.38
C HIS A 48 3.17 -17.16 -11.68
N ALA A 49 2.27 -17.54 -10.80
CA ALA A 49 1.50 -16.59 -9.98
C ALA A 49 2.43 -15.75 -9.08
N GLY A 50 3.51 -16.35 -8.55
CA GLY A 50 4.54 -15.65 -7.77
C GLY A 50 5.27 -14.54 -8.53
N MET A 51 5.22 -14.54 -9.87
CA MET A 51 5.74 -13.41 -10.67
C MET A 51 5.02 -12.09 -10.37
N LEU A 52 3.76 -12.13 -9.92
CA LEU A 52 3.04 -10.92 -9.48
C LEU A 52 3.78 -10.20 -8.35
N ILE A 53 4.34 -10.95 -7.41
CA ILE A 53 5.09 -10.43 -6.27
C ILE A 53 6.46 -9.94 -6.73
N SER A 54 7.17 -10.74 -7.54
CA SER A 54 8.51 -10.40 -8.00
C SER A 54 8.52 -9.18 -8.91
N VAL A 55 7.61 -9.12 -9.90
CA VAL A 55 7.50 -7.95 -10.79
C VAL A 55 7.11 -6.71 -10.02
N TYR A 56 6.18 -6.82 -9.06
CA TYR A 56 5.82 -5.72 -8.17
C TYR A 56 7.05 -5.15 -7.45
N ALA A 57 7.83 -6.01 -6.81
CA ALA A 57 9.04 -5.61 -6.08
C ALA A 57 10.08 -4.94 -7.00
N TRP A 58 10.29 -5.49 -8.22
CA TRP A 58 11.18 -4.91 -9.23
C TRP A 58 10.71 -3.54 -9.68
N VAL A 59 9.42 -3.36 -9.93
CA VAL A 59 8.84 -2.08 -10.33
C VAL A 59 9.02 -1.04 -9.23
N VAL A 60 8.72 -1.37 -7.98
CA VAL A 60 8.94 -0.47 -6.84
C VAL A 60 10.41 -0.08 -6.73
N MET A 61 11.33 -1.06 -6.80
CA MET A 61 12.76 -0.82 -6.68
C MET A 61 13.30 0.08 -7.80
N LEU A 62 12.95 -0.20 -9.05
CA LEU A 62 13.47 0.52 -10.21
C LEU A 62 12.85 1.90 -10.39
N LEU A 63 11.55 2.04 -10.07
CA LEU A 63 10.80 3.27 -10.35
C LEU A 63 10.72 4.22 -9.17
N SER A 64 11.06 3.83 -7.94
CA SER A 64 10.95 4.71 -6.77
C SER A 64 11.79 6.00 -6.93
N LEU A 65 13.04 5.90 -7.33
CA LEU A 65 13.91 7.06 -7.56
C LEU A 65 13.48 7.90 -8.78
N PRO A 66 13.27 7.33 -9.98
CA PRO A 66 12.82 8.10 -11.15
C PRO A 66 11.48 8.80 -10.90
N LEU A 67 10.50 8.10 -10.30
CA LEU A 67 9.20 8.66 -10.00
C LEU A 67 9.30 9.77 -8.95
N MET A 68 10.09 9.58 -7.89
CA MET A 68 10.35 10.62 -6.90
C MET A 68 10.92 11.88 -7.54
N LEU A 69 11.92 11.76 -8.42
CA LEU A 69 12.52 12.91 -9.12
C LEU A 69 11.52 13.60 -10.05
N LEU A 70 10.68 12.83 -10.72
CA LEU A 70 9.65 13.36 -11.62
C LEU A 70 8.60 14.19 -10.87
N VAL A 71 8.19 13.71 -9.69
CA VAL A 71 7.08 14.29 -8.93
C VAL A 71 7.51 15.27 -7.84
N CYS A 72 8.82 15.40 -7.55
CA CYS A 72 9.34 16.25 -6.47
C CYS A 72 9.00 17.75 -6.61
N ARG A 73 8.64 18.20 -7.82
CA ARG A 73 8.20 19.58 -8.11
C ARG A 73 6.70 19.79 -8.01
N MET A 74 5.92 18.72 -7.81
CA MET A 74 4.48 18.79 -7.70
C MET A 74 4.04 19.16 -6.28
N GLU A 75 2.87 19.77 -6.16
CA GLU A 75 2.25 20.02 -4.87
C GLU A 75 1.91 18.67 -4.18
N MET A 76 2.38 18.48 -2.93
CA MET A 76 2.18 17.25 -2.17
C MET A 76 0.72 16.80 -2.10
N LYS A 77 -0.23 17.75 -1.99
CA LYS A 77 -1.66 17.43 -1.93
C LYS A 77 -2.16 16.82 -3.24
N ARG A 78 -1.79 17.42 -4.37
CA ARG A 78 -2.17 16.92 -5.71
C ARG A 78 -1.54 15.57 -5.97
N LEU A 79 -0.30 15.42 -5.53
CA LEU A 79 0.45 14.17 -5.66
C LEU A 79 -0.20 13.06 -4.85
N LEU A 80 -0.58 13.30 -3.59
CA LEU A 80 -1.28 12.32 -2.76
C LEU A 80 -2.61 11.89 -3.38
N ILE A 81 -3.42 12.86 -3.83
CA ILE A 81 -4.72 12.58 -4.47
C ILE A 81 -4.51 11.77 -5.76
N GLY A 82 -3.55 12.16 -6.60
CA GLY A 82 -3.23 11.45 -7.84
C GLY A 82 -2.74 10.01 -7.59
N THR A 83 -1.90 9.83 -6.58
CA THR A 83 -1.39 8.51 -6.16
C THR A 83 -2.53 7.61 -5.68
N LEU A 84 -3.43 8.13 -4.83
CA LEU A 84 -4.57 7.37 -4.34
C LEU A 84 -5.59 7.07 -5.44
N ALA A 85 -5.80 8.00 -6.38
CA ALA A 85 -6.66 7.78 -7.54
C ALA A 85 -6.09 6.71 -8.47
N LEU A 86 -4.79 6.75 -8.76
CA LEU A 86 -4.09 5.71 -9.53
C LEU A 86 -4.19 4.36 -8.84
N PHE A 87 -3.92 4.31 -7.53
CA PHE A 87 -4.05 3.10 -6.73
C PHE A 87 -5.46 2.52 -6.80
N GLY A 88 -6.48 3.34 -6.54
CA GLY A 88 -7.89 2.91 -6.59
C GLY A 88 -8.31 2.42 -7.98
N GLY A 89 -7.91 3.13 -9.04
CA GLY A 89 -8.16 2.72 -10.42
C GLY A 89 -7.52 1.37 -10.77
N CYS A 90 -6.27 1.16 -10.36
CA CYS A 90 -5.58 -0.11 -10.55
C CYS A 90 -6.20 -1.25 -9.72
N GLN A 91 -6.70 -0.97 -8.51
CA GLN A 91 -7.42 -1.97 -7.70
C GLN A 91 -8.74 -2.39 -8.36
N LEU A 92 -9.49 -1.43 -8.91
CA LEU A 92 -10.70 -1.74 -9.70
C LEU A 92 -10.35 -2.58 -10.93
N LEU A 93 -9.27 -2.25 -11.64
CA LEU A 93 -8.80 -3.04 -12.78
C LEU A 93 -8.42 -4.46 -12.35
N SER A 94 -7.79 -4.62 -11.18
CA SER A 94 -7.47 -5.92 -10.60
C SER A 94 -8.72 -6.73 -10.29
N ALA A 95 -9.75 -6.10 -9.70
CA ALA A 95 -11.02 -6.76 -9.34
C ALA A 95 -11.79 -7.29 -10.57
N PHE A 96 -11.66 -6.61 -11.71
CA PHE A 96 -12.31 -7.02 -12.98
C PHE A 96 -11.37 -7.74 -13.93
N SER A 97 -10.23 -8.24 -13.45
CA SER A 97 -9.24 -8.90 -14.30
C SER A 97 -9.74 -10.26 -14.79
N GLY A 98 -10.03 -10.37 -16.08
CA GLY A 98 -10.38 -11.63 -16.75
C GLY A 98 -9.18 -12.42 -17.27
N SER A 99 -7.94 -11.92 -17.09
CA SER A 99 -6.71 -12.58 -17.53
C SER A 99 -5.54 -12.26 -16.60
N PHE A 100 -4.59 -13.18 -16.51
CA PHE A 100 -3.38 -12.99 -15.72
C PHE A 100 -2.56 -11.76 -16.17
N GLY A 101 -2.51 -11.48 -17.49
CA GLY A 101 -1.83 -10.30 -18.02
C GLY A 101 -2.48 -8.99 -17.57
N MET A 102 -3.80 -8.93 -17.50
CA MET A 102 -4.53 -7.77 -17.00
C MET A 102 -4.29 -7.57 -15.49
N LEU A 103 -4.27 -8.67 -14.72
CA LEU A 103 -3.91 -8.66 -13.31
C LEU A 103 -2.47 -8.15 -13.11
N MET A 104 -1.53 -8.63 -13.91
CA MET A 104 -0.13 -8.17 -13.88
C MET A 104 -0.01 -6.68 -14.19
N ALA A 105 -0.70 -6.19 -15.21
CA ALA A 105 -0.69 -4.76 -15.57
C ALA A 105 -1.25 -3.89 -14.44
N SER A 106 -2.34 -4.32 -13.79
CA SER A 106 -2.89 -3.62 -12.63
C SER A 106 -1.90 -3.58 -11.47
N ARG A 107 -1.17 -4.67 -11.23
CA ARG A 107 -0.14 -4.75 -10.17
C ARG A 107 1.05 -3.82 -10.44
N ILE A 108 1.47 -3.67 -11.69
CA ILE A 108 2.50 -2.69 -12.07
C ILE A 108 2.02 -1.27 -11.75
N GLY A 109 0.78 -0.93 -12.05
CA GLY A 109 0.20 0.37 -11.71
C GLY A 109 0.11 0.61 -10.19
N VAL A 110 -0.29 -0.40 -9.42
CA VAL A 110 -0.27 -0.36 -7.94
C VAL A 110 1.15 -0.14 -7.42
N ALA A 111 2.15 -0.83 -7.98
CA ALA A 111 3.56 -0.68 -7.59
C ALA A 111 4.07 0.75 -7.85
N CYS A 112 3.70 1.37 -8.97
CA CYS A 112 4.03 2.77 -9.25
C CYS A 112 3.40 3.72 -8.22
N ALA A 113 2.12 3.54 -7.90
CA ALA A 113 1.45 4.33 -6.88
C ALA A 113 2.11 4.16 -5.51
N HIS A 114 2.48 2.94 -5.15
CA HIS A 114 3.16 2.60 -3.91
C HIS A 114 4.54 3.28 -3.80
N ALA A 115 5.35 3.21 -4.86
CA ALA A 115 6.66 3.85 -4.92
C ALA A 115 6.57 5.38 -4.69
N VAL A 116 5.58 6.04 -5.32
CA VAL A 116 5.31 7.47 -5.12
C VAL A 116 4.82 7.75 -3.71
N PHE A 117 3.88 6.95 -3.19
CA PHE A 117 3.32 7.14 -1.86
C PHE A 117 4.40 7.14 -0.78
N TRP A 118 5.28 6.15 -0.75
CA TRP A 118 6.35 6.07 0.24
C TRP A 118 7.35 7.21 0.15
N SER A 119 7.56 7.76 -1.04
CA SER A 119 8.43 8.92 -1.24
C SER A 119 7.87 10.19 -0.58
N ILE A 120 6.54 10.30 -0.43
CA ILE A 120 5.88 11.48 0.12
C ILE A 120 5.29 11.28 1.52
N ALA A 121 5.03 10.04 1.94
CA ALA A 121 4.33 9.73 3.19
C ALA A 121 5.03 10.34 4.42
N SER A 122 6.32 10.05 4.60
CA SER A 122 7.08 10.55 5.75
C SER A 122 7.26 12.07 5.74
N PRO A 123 7.71 12.72 4.65
CA PRO A 123 7.79 14.19 4.60
C PRO A 123 6.45 14.87 4.83
N MET A 124 5.37 14.29 4.32
CA MET A 124 4.04 14.86 4.46
C MET A 124 3.50 14.75 5.88
N ALA A 125 3.70 13.60 6.54
CA ALA A 125 3.27 13.39 7.91
C ALA A 125 3.89 14.40 8.88
N VAL A 126 5.20 14.60 8.78
CA VAL A 126 5.90 15.56 9.66
C VAL A 126 5.56 17.02 9.36
N ARG A 127 5.02 17.32 8.19
CA ARG A 127 4.64 18.66 7.77
C ARG A 127 3.28 19.11 8.31
N PHE A 128 2.38 18.16 8.60
CA PHE A 128 1.05 18.43 9.13
C PHE A 128 0.99 18.60 10.64
N VAL A 129 2.06 18.25 11.35
CA VAL A 129 2.09 18.28 12.81
C VAL A 129 3.16 19.23 13.34
N PRO A 130 2.92 19.85 14.51
CA PRO A 130 3.96 20.61 15.21
C PRO A 130 5.19 19.75 15.48
N GLU A 131 6.35 20.40 15.60
CA GLU A 131 7.65 19.73 15.76
C GLU A 131 7.67 18.69 16.88
N LYS A 132 7.02 19.00 18.00
CA LYS A 132 6.86 18.12 19.16
C LYS A 132 6.21 16.77 18.82
N PHE A 133 5.38 16.71 17.80
CA PHE A 133 4.59 15.51 17.44
C PHE A 133 5.09 14.79 16.17
N ARG A 134 6.23 15.19 15.61
CA ARG A 134 6.81 14.57 14.40
C ARG A 134 7.09 13.08 14.59
N SER A 135 7.67 12.69 15.74
CA SER A 135 7.93 11.29 16.06
C SER A 135 6.64 10.47 16.18
N LEU A 136 5.58 11.06 16.74
CA LEU A 136 4.27 10.44 16.83
C LEU A 136 3.68 10.22 15.44
N ALA A 137 3.77 11.20 14.55
CA ALA A 137 3.27 11.11 13.18
C ALA A 137 3.95 9.99 12.39
N LEU A 138 5.28 9.88 12.48
CA LEU A 138 6.03 8.79 11.87
C LEU A 138 5.67 7.45 12.50
N GLY A 139 5.53 7.38 13.81
CA GLY A 139 5.10 6.18 14.53
C GLY A 139 3.73 5.69 14.09
N MET A 140 2.77 6.59 13.84
CA MET A 140 1.44 6.23 13.34
C MET A 140 1.48 5.62 11.94
N ILE A 141 2.33 6.13 11.04
CA ILE A 141 2.53 5.54 9.70
C ILE A 141 3.10 4.13 9.82
N VAL A 142 4.14 3.95 10.64
CA VAL A 142 4.75 2.62 10.88
C VAL A 142 3.76 1.66 11.51
N THR A 143 2.95 2.13 12.46
CA THR A 143 1.89 1.32 13.08
C THR A 143 0.85 0.88 12.06
N GLY A 144 0.39 1.80 11.19
CA GLY A 144 -0.53 1.48 10.10
C GLY A 144 0.03 0.38 9.18
N SER A 145 1.32 0.47 8.84
CA SER A 145 2.03 -0.53 8.04
C SER A 145 2.11 -1.90 8.76
N SER A 146 2.46 -1.89 10.05
CA SER A 146 2.57 -3.12 10.86
C SER A 146 1.23 -3.84 11.00
N ILE A 147 0.16 -3.09 11.26
CA ILE A 147 -1.20 -3.66 11.34
C ILE A 147 -1.61 -4.24 9.98
N ALA A 148 -1.27 -3.56 8.87
CA ALA A 148 -1.56 -4.05 7.52
C ALA A 148 -0.91 -5.42 7.24
N ILE A 149 0.33 -5.63 7.67
CA ILE A 149 1.03 -6.90 7.51
C ILE A 149 0.35 -7.99 8.35
N ILE A 150 0.00 -7.69 9.62
CA ILE A 150 -0.63 -8.64 10.53
C ILE A 150 -2.01 -9.07 10.02
N VAL A 151 -2.78 -8.12 9.46
CA VAL A 151 -4.14 -8.36 8.98
C VAL A 151 -4.15 -8.88 7.54
N GLY A 152 -3.25 -8.39 6.69
CA GLY A 152 -3.24 -8.68 5.25
C GLY A 152 -2.73 -10.07 4.88
N LEU A 153 -1.78 -10.61 5.64
CA LEU A 153 -1.21 -11.94 5.36
C LEU A 153 -2.16 -13.12 5.69
N PRO A 154 -2.89 -13.14 6.83
CA PRO A 154 -3.72 -14.28 7.21
C PRO A 154 -5.13 -14.26 6.62
N VAL A 155 -5.53 -13.24 5.86
CA VAL A 155 -6.86 -13.19 5.24
C VAL A 155 -6.87 -14.09 4.02
N GLY A 156 -7.36 -15.34 4.20
CA GLY A 156 -7.65 -16.24 3.10
C GLY A 156 -8.87 -15.80 2.28
N PRO A 157 -9.14 -16.44 1.13
CA PRO A 157 -10.22 -16.08 0.19
C PRO A 157 -11.62 -16.08 0.83
N ASP A 158 -11.80 -16.87 1.87
CA ASP A 158 -13.08 -17.01 2.60
C ASP A 158 -13.28 -15.97 3.71
N GLY A 159 -12.37 -14.98 3.85
CA GLY A 159 -12.35 -14.06 4.99
C GLY A 159 -12.08 -14.78 6.32
N SER A 160 -11.77 -16.07 6.29
CA SER A 160 -11.39 -16.84 7.45
C SER A 160 -9.94 -16.54 7.81
N TRP A 161 -9.69 -16.25 9.08
CA TRP A 161 -8.34 -16.17 9.63
C TRP A 161 -7.69 -17.53 9.48
N GLY A 162 -6.82 -17.67 8.48
CA GLY A 162 -6.21 -18.97 8.14
C GLY A 162 -5.22 -19.49 9.15
N PHE A 163 -5.70 -19.76 10.37
CA PHE A 163 -5.12 -20.80 11.22
C PHE A 163 -5.72 -22.14 10.78
N ARG A 164 -5.44 -22.59 9.56
CA ARG A 164 -5.50 -24.04 9.34
C ARG A 164 -4.40 -24.65 10.17
N SER A 165 -4.80 -25.27 11.28
CA SER A 165 -3.96 -26.12 12.09
C SER A 165 -3.12 -27.02 11.18
N ALA A 166 -1.79 -26.97 11.32
CA ALA A 166 -0.89 -27.98 10.82
C ALA A 166 -1.21 -29.31 11.57
N GLY A 167 -2.17 -30.06 11.02
CA GLY A 167 -2.70 -31.25 11.66
C GLY A 167 -3.74 -31.98 10.81
N GLU A 168 -3.41 -32.26 9.53
CA GLU A 168 -3.91 -33.42 8.77
C GLU A 168 -2.86 -33.86 7.76
#